data_9d4920dbe149b425ef09ff62ecfc9bfb
#
_entry.id   9d4920dbe149b425ef09ff62ecfc9bfb
#
_cell.length_a   1.000
_cell.length_b   1.000
_cell.length_c   1.000
_cell.angle_alpha   90.00
_cell.angle_beta   90.00
_cell.angle_gamma   90.00
#
_symmetry.space_group_name_H-M   'P 1'
#
loop_
_entity.id
_entity.type
_entity.pdbx_description
1 polymer ?
#
loop_
_entity_poly.entity_id
_entity_poly.type
_entity_poly.pdbx_seq_one_letter_code
_entity_poly.pdbx_strand_id
1 'polypeptide(L)'
;CYNRHIGRSDKMVELAIETELTLEKSSKSLKIQTTIHNTAKDHRVRVVIPTGLAADTHFADSAFEVVERNNRHSKQWENPSGCDRQQSFVAMQDEKDGMLIANHGLYEYEVLPDMENAIAVTLLRCVGELGDWGYFPTPKAQMQGTYTLSYEILPFADGERLDVYTLGYQFQNELMAVPTGIHTGVNPQEKGFFNWTGEGVNFSGLKQQENGSDIMVRFINVTELPREIEIQKQSWMEKMYKSNVIEEEKEGLEVREDGMYHVVLKPFEILTLGIR
;
A
#
# COMPACT_ATOMS: atom_id res chain seq x y z
N CYS A 1 -8.61 27.22 -18.45
CA CYS A 1 -7.46 26.99 -19.34
C CYS A 1 -6.23 27.69 -18.79
N TYR A 2 -5.15 26.95 -18.60
CA TYR A 2 -3.84 27.54 -18.26
C TYR A 2 -3.22 28.05 -19.58
N ASN A 3 -3.00 29.33 -19.66
CA ASN A 3 -2.20 29.92 -20.73
C ASN A 3 -0.80 30.17 -20.18
N ARG A 4 0.23 29.50 -20.69
CA ARG A 4 1.61 29.61 -20.25
C ARG A 4 2.14 31.07 -20.22
N HIS A 5 1.53 31.95 -21.03
CA HIS A 5 1.93 33.36 -21.12
C HIS A 5 1.14 34.30 -20.20
N ILE A 6 -0.01 33.87 -19.67
CA ILE A 6 -0.92 34.74 -18.91
C ILE A 6 -1.05 34.30 -17.44
N GLY A 7 -0.74 33.04 -17.12
CA GLY A 7 -0.88 32.50 -15.78
C GLY A 7 -2.24 31.84 -15.51
N ARG A 8 -2.66 31.82 -14.24
CA ARG A 8 -3.94 31.25 -13.83
C ARG A 8 -5.11 32.12 -14.30
N SER A 9 -6.26 31.47 -14.55
CA SER A 9 -7.52 32.17 -14.84
C SER A 9 -8.03 32.89 -13.60
N ASP A 10 -8.60 34.07 -13.77
CA ASP A 10 -9.29 34.83 -12.71
C ASP A 10 -10.65 34.21 -12.36
N LYS A 11 -11.13 33.24 -13.16
CA LYS A 11 -12.38 32.56 -12.91
C LYS A 11 -12.27 31.67 -11.67
N MET A 12 -13.01 32.02 -10.63
CA MET A 12 -13.17 31.18 -9.43
C MET A 12 -14.19 30.08 -9.68
N VAL A 13 -13.89 28.87 -9.23
CA VAL A 13 -14.79 27.71 -9.28
C VAL A 13 -14.84 27.12 -7.87
N GLU A 14 -16.06 26.86 -7.40
CA GLU A 14 -16.28 26.18 -6.11
C GLU A 14 -16.05 24.69 -6.28
N LEU A 15 -15.26 24.10 -5.37
CA LEU A 15 -15.00 22.67 -5.27
C LEU A 15 -15.47 22.20 -3.89
N ALA A 16 -16.58 21.47 -3.84
CA ALA A 16 -17.09 20.91 -2.60
C ALA A 16 -16.26 19.67 -2.19
N ILE A 17 -15.73 19.70 -0.99
CA ILE A 17 -14.93 18.60 -0.40
C ILE A 17 -15.51 18.32 0.98
N GLU A 18 -15.86 17.05 1.21
CA GLU A 18 -16.29 16.53 2.50
C GLU A 18 -15.29 15.48 2.98
N THR A 19 -14.86 15.58 4.23
CA THR A 19 -13.89 14.64 4.82
C THR A 19 -14.44 14.09 6.12
N GLU A 20 -14.56 12.77 6.19
CA GLU A 20 -14.90 12.01 7.39
C GLU A 20 -13.64 11.43 8.02
N LEU A 21 -13.50 11.62 9.34
CA LEU A 21 -12.40 11.10 10.16
C LEU A 21 -12.96 10.08 11.14
N THR A 22 -12.45 8.84 11.10
CA THR A 22 -12.87 7.76 11.98
C THR A 22 -11.70 7.25 12.81
N LEU A 23 -11.81 7.38 14.14
CA LEU A 23 -10.86 6.83 15.09
C LEU A 23 -11.57 5.79 15.97
N GLU A 24 -11.26 4.52 15.78
CA GLU A 24 -11.82 3.43 16.57
C GLU A 24 -11.01 3.21 17.85
N LYS A 25 -11.67 2.81 18.94
CA LYS A 25 -11.05 2.66 20.27
C LYS A 25 -9.83 1.73 20.30
N SER A 26 -9.81 0.70 19.48
CA SER A 26 -8.74 -0.31 19.42
C SER A 26 -7.82 -0.17 18.21
N SER A 27 -8.02 0.84 17.37
CA SER A 27 -7.22 1.07 16.17
C SER A 27 -5.97 1.87 16.48
N LYS A 28 -4.85 1.50 15.86
CA LYS A 28 -3.62 2.31 15.80
C LYS A 28 -3.69 3.37 14.68
N SER A 29 -4.73 3.35 13.83
CA SER A 29 -4.84 4.23 12.67
C SER A 29 -6.02 5.18 12.75
N LEU A 30 -5.85 6.37 12.19
CA LEU A 30 -6.91 7.31 11.86
C LEU A 30 -7.34 7.07 10.42
N LYS A 31 -8.53 6.50 10.22
CA LYS A 31 -9.13 6.31 8.89
C LYS A 31 -9.74 7.60 8.39
N ILE A 32 -9.52 7.91 7.12
CA ILE A 32 -9.98 9.13 6.48
C ILE A 32 -10.65 8.78 5.16
N GLN A 33 -11.86 9.30 4.97
CA GLN A 33 -12.57 9.21 3.70
C GLN A 33 -12.88 10.61 3.20
N THR A 34 -12.41 10.93 1.99
CA THR A 34 -12.62 12.25 1.38
C THR A 34 -13.46 12.12 0.13
N THR A 35 -14.61 12.79 0.12
CA THR A 35 -15.48 12.89 -1.05
C THR A 35 -15.31 14.26 -1.71
N ILE A 36 -15.02 14.25 -3.02
CA ILE A 36 -14.78 15.45 -3.82
C ILE A 36 -15.80 15.51 -4.94
N HIS A 37 -16.56 16.60 -5.00
CA HIS A 37 -17.47 16.90 -6.13
C HIS A 37 -16.73 17.78 -7.14
N ASN A 38 -16.01 17.14 -8.06
CA ASN A 38 -15.15 17.84 -9.00
C ASN A 38 -15.94 18.42 -10.19
N THR A 39 -16.07 19.74 -10.24
CA THR A 39 -16.64 20.52 -11.34
C THR A 39 -15.58 21.33 -12.10
N ALA A 40 -14.35 21.38 -11.58
CA ALA A 40 -13.24 22.14 -12.15
C ALA A 40 -12.40 21.30 -13.14
N LYS A 41 -11.57 21.98 -13.92
CA LYS A 41 -10.63 21.39 -14.89
C LYS A 41 -9.22 21.91 -14.65
N ASP A 42 -8.23 21.20 -15.15
CA ASP A 42 -6.83 21.62 -15.20
C ASP A 42 -6.28 22.01 -13.81
N HIS A 43 -6.46 21.14 -12.81
CA HIS A 43 -6.00 21.34 -11.44
C HIS A 43 -5.58 20.03 -10.80
N ARG A 44 -4.90 20.12 -9.67
CA ARG A 44 -4.52 18.98 -8.80
C ARG A 44 -5.03 19.24 -7.37
N VAL A 45 -5.68 18.26 -6.79
CA VAL A 45 -6.11 18.27 -5.39
C VAL A 45 -5.22 17.31 -4.61
N ARG A 46 -4.66 17.75 -3.49
CA ARG A 46 -3.82 16.94 -2.61
C ARG A 46 -4.27 17.09 -1.17
N VAL A 47 -4.18 16.01 -0.41
CA VAL A 47 -4.12 16.10 1.05
C VAL A 47 -2.67 16.32 1.44
N VAL A 48 -2.41 17.27 2.32
CA VAL A 48 -1.06 17.59 2.83
C VAL A 48 -1.05 17.28 4.32
N ILE A 49 -0.20 16.35 4.71
CA ILE A 49 -0.10 15.84 6.08
C ILE A 49 1.28 16.22 6.61
N PRO A 50 1.41 17.27 7.44
CA PRO A 50 2.66 17.61 8.12
C PRO A 50 3.07 16.45 9.02
N THR A 51 4.31 15.98 8.90
CA THR A 51 4.80 14.90 9.76
C THR A 51 5.49 15.42 11.01
N GLY A 52 6.12 16.57 10.93
CA GLY A 52 6.94 17.11 12.02
C GLY A 52 8.22 16.32 12.29
N LEU A 53 8.52 15.30 11.45
CA LEU A 53 9.65 14.38 11.63
C LEU A 53 10.93 14.99 11.05
N ALA A 54 12.04 14.82 11.79
CA ALA A 54 13.36 15.30 11.38
C ALA A 54 14.10 14.20 10.58
N ALA A 55 13.64 13.91 9.36
CA ALA A 55 14.19 12.87 8.51
C ALA A 55 14.63 13.43 7.15
N ASP A 56 15.73 12.90 6.60
CA ASP A 56 16.22 13.20 5.25
C ASP A 56 15.70 12.25 4.19
N THR A 57 15.17 11.11 4.61
CA THR A 57 14.65 10.05 3.77
C THR A 57 13.24 9.64 4.18
N HIS A 58 12.56 8.97 3.28
CA HIS A 58 11.26 8.33 3.50
C HIS A 58 11.21 6.98 2.79
N PHE A 59 10.22 6.18 3.13
CA PHE A 59 9.99 4.83 2.60
C PHE A 59 8.69 4.81 1.81
N ALA A 60 8.70 4.19 0.65
CA ALA A 60 7.50 4.02 -0.14
C ALA A 60 7.33 2.59 -0.62
N ASP A 61 6.13 2.05 -0.46
CA ASP A 61 5.78 0.76 -1.04
C ASP A 61 5.85 0.82 -2.57
N SER A 62 6.54 -0.13 -3.15
CA SER A 62 6.76 -0.28 -4.59
C SER A 62 6.50 -1.73 -5.00
N ALA A 63 6.69 -2.06 -6.27
CA ALA A 63 6.52 -3.41 -6.75
C ALA A 63 7.56 -4.36 -6.12
N PHE A 64 7.11 -5.17 -5.15
CA PHE A 64 7.88 -6.21 -4.47
C PHE A 64 8.97 -5.74 -3.50
N GLU A 65 8.96 -4.47 -3.10
CA GLU A 65 9.92 -3.91 -2.15
C GLU A 65 9.36 -2.66 -1.47
N VAL A 66 9.93 -2.28 -0.34
CA VAL A 66 9.78 -0.94 0.23
C VAL A 66 11.06 -0.17 -0.04
N VAL A 67 10.96 0.88 -0.85
CA VAL A 67 12.10 1.67 -1.33
C VAL A 67 12.37 2.85 -0.41
N GLU A 68 13.61 3.01 0.01
CA GLU A 68 14.07 4.23 0.67
C GLU A 68 14.40 5.30 -0.38
N ARG A 69 13.91 6.53 -0.17
CA ARG A 69 14.11 7.68 -1.05
C ARG A 69 14.52 8.92 -0.27
N ASN A 70 15.33 9.76 -0.90
CA ASN A 70 15.67 11.07 -0.34
C ASN A 70 14.46 12.01 -0.40
N ASN A 71 14.24 12.79 0.65
CA ASN A 71 13.18 13.80 0.70
C ASN A 71 13.42 14.95 -0.28
N ARG A 72 14.68 15.19 -0.65
CA ARG A 72 15.07 16.21 -1.64
C ARG A 72 15.59 15.55 -2.91
N HIS A 73 15.03 15.91 -4.03
CA HIS A 73 15.53 15.47 -5.33
C HIS A 73 16.92 16.02 -5.64
N SER A 74 17.66 15.29 -6.47
CA SER A 74 18.98 15.72 -6.92
C SER A 74 18.91 17.07 -7.63
N LYS A 75 19.82 17.98 -7.25
CA LYS A 75 19.99 19.28 -7.94
C LYS A 75 20.47 19.14 -9.40
N GLN A 76 20.90 17.93 -9.79
CA GLN A 76 21.33 17.64 -11.15
C GLN A 76 20.15 17.31 -12.09
N TRP A 77 18.96 17.10 -11.54
CA TRP A 77 17.77 16.88 -12.34
C TRP A 77 17.28 18.20 -12.93
N GLU A 78 17.06 18.22 -14.23
CA GLU A 78 16.42 19.36 -14.89
C GLU A 78 14.90 19.30 -14.65
N ASN A 79 14.37 20.31 -13.94
CA ASN A 79 12.94 20.46 -13.63
C ASN A 79 12.30 19.23 -12.98
N PRO A 80 12.78 18.72 -11.84
CA PRO A 80 12.15 17.59 -11.16
C PRO A 80 10.70 17.93 -10.80
N SER A 81 9.80 16.99 -11.03
CA SER A 81 8.37 17.19 -10.69
C SER A 81 8.11 17.26 -9.19
N GLY A 82 9.04 16.78 -8.39
CA GLY A 82 8.87 16.57 -6.95
C GLY A 82 7.95 15.40 -6.58
N CYS A 83 7.26 14.82 -7.56
CA CYS A 83 6.33 13.73 -7.32
C CYS A 83 6.98 12.37 -7.49
N ASP A 84 6.69 11.48 -6.56
CA ASP A 84 7.07 10.08 -6.54
C ASP A 84 5.83 9.18 -6.59
N ARG A 85 6.07 7.87 -6.70
CA ARG A 85 5.02 6.85 -6.75
C ARG A 85 5.07 5.94 -5.54
N GLN A 86 3.90 5.49 -5.12
CA GLN A 86 3.67 4.45 -4.13
C GLN A 86 2.62 3.47 -4.65
N GLN A 87 2.47 2.32 -4.00
CA GLN A 87 1.32 1.43 -4.22
C GLN A 87 0.36 1.50 -3.03
N SER A 88 0.75 1.00 -1.88
CA SER A 88 -0.10 0.87 -0.71
C SER A 88 0.13 1.94 0.33
N PHE A 89 1.38 2.40 0.49
CA PHE A 89 1.72 3.40 1.51
C PHE A 89 3.01 4.16 1.22
N VAL A 90 3.13 5.28 1.92
CA VAL A 90 4.39 6.01 2.13
C VAL A 90 4.59 6.20 3.63
N ALA A 91 5.83 6.05 4.11
CA ALA A 91 6.19 6.18 5.51
C ALA A 91 7.42 7.06 5.70
N MET A 92 7.48 7.75 6.81
CA MET A 92 8.65 8.52 7.24
C MET A 92 8.93 8.23 8.70
N GLN A 93 10.20 8.22 9.08
CA GLN A 93 10.63 7.96 10.46
C GLN A 93 11.87 8.78 10.76
N ASP A 94 11.93 9.34 11.95
CA ASP A 94 13.17 9.86 12.55
C ASP A 94 13.71 8.90 13.64
N GLU A 95 14.55 9.39 14.54
CA GLU A 95 15.16 8.56 15.57
C GLU A 95 14.18 8.02 16.64
N LYS A 96 12.97 8.58 16.75
CA LYS A 96 12.01 8.27 17.83
C LYS A 96 10.64 7.88 17.33
N ASP A 97 10.16 8.64 16.36
CA ASP A 97 8.77 8.58 15.91
C ASP A 97 8.71 8.37 14.41
N GLY A 98 7.59 7.85 13.96
CA GLY A 98 7.30 7.67 12.56
C GLY A 98 5.82 7.85 12.23
N MET A 99 5.55 8.01 10.96
CA MET A 99 4.21 8.11 10.40
C MET A 99 4.15 7.35 9.09
N LEU A 100 3.12 6.51 8.93
CA LEU A 100 2.78 5.85 7.69
C LEU A 100 1.42 6.36 7.21
N ILE A 101 1.32 6.60 5.91
CA ILE A 101 0.08 6.96 5.22
C ILE A 101 -0.24 5.85 4.25
N ALA A 102 -1.23 5.02 4.56
CA ALA A 102 -1.74 4.01 3.65
C ALA A 102 -2.89 4.58 2.82
N ASN A 103 -3.11 4.02 1.63
CA ASN A 103 -4.11 4.53 0.69
C ASN A 103 -4.72 3.43 -0.18
N HIS A 104 -5.89 3.70 -0.74
CA HIS A 104 -6.52 2.90 -1.80
C HIS A 104 -6.42 3.60 -3.14
N GLY A 105 -5.48 3.16 -3.99
CA GLY A 105 -5.38 3.62 -5.37
C GLY A 105 -4.87 5.06 -5.56
N LEU A 106 -4.21 5.64 -4.56
CA LEU A 106 -3.62 6.98 -4.61
C LEU A 106 -2.11 6.88 -4.83
N TYR A 107 -1.70 6.66 -6.06
CA TYR A 107 -0.33 6.26 -6.40
C TYR A 107 0.69 7.41 -6.43
N GLU A 108 0.26 8.68 -6.51
CA GLU A 108 1.16 9.83 -6.58
C GLU A 108 1.23 10.56 -5.24
N TYR A 109 2.46 10.80 -4.76
CA TYR A 109 2.72 11.64 -3.60
C TYR A 109 3.95 12.52 -3.85
N GLU A 110 4.15 13.49 -2.96
CA GLU A 110 5.31 14.37 -2.91
C GLU A 110 5.69 14.61 -1.45
N VAL A 111 6.97 14.52 -1.11
CA VAL A 111 7.48 15.00 0.18
C VAL A 111 7.81 16.48 0.04
N LEU A 112 7.36 17.29 0.99
CA LEU A 112 7.56 18.76 1.05
C LEU A 112 8.49 19.09 2.23
N PRO A 113 9.84 19.05 2.03
CA PRO A 113 10.78 19.23 3.13
C PRO A 113 10.68 20.60 3.80
N ASP A 114 10.33 21.62 3.04
CA ASP A 114 10.20 23.00 3.52
C ASP A 114 8.87 23.28 4.27
N MET A 115 8.00 22.25 4.38
CA MET A 115 6.75 22.24 5.11
C MET A 115 6.75 21.17 6.19
N GLU A 116 7.75 21.15 7.07
CA GLU A 116 7.88 20.16 8.16
C GLU A 116 7.90 18.72 7.66
N ASN A 117 8.57 18.46 6.55
CA ASN A 117 8.56 17.16 5.86
C ASN A 117 7.14 16.61 5.62
N ALA A 118 6.20 17.49 5.24
CA ALA A 118 4.85 17.07 4.95
C ALA A 118 4.81 16.06 3.78
N ILE A 119 3.95 15.07 3.91
CA ILE A 119 3.63 14.13 2.82
C ILE A 119 2.34 14.60 2.16
N ALA A 120 2.43 14.95 0.88
CA ALA A 120 1.32 15.41 0.06
C ALA A 120 0.85 14.29 -0.88
N VAL A 121 -0.27 13.64 -0.57
CA VAL A 121 -0.84 12.58 -1.42
C VAL A 121 -1.81 13.20 -2.42
N THR A 122 -1.67 12.88 -3.69
CA THR A 122 -2.54 13.37 -4.75
C THR A 122 -3.87 12.63 -4.75
N LEU A 123 -4.95 13.37 -4.49
CA LEU A 123 -6.32 12.86 -4.49
C LEU A 123 -6.93 12.89 -5.90
N LEU A 124 -6.77 14.01 -6.61
CA LEU A 124 -7.19 14.17 -8.00
C LEU A 124 -6.11 14.88 -8.81
N ARG A 125 -5.90 14.41 -10.04
CA ARG A 125 -5.06 15.07 -11.02
C ARG A 125 -5.85 15.25 -12.32
N CYS A 126 -6.26 16.49 -12.58
CA CYS A 126 -7.12 16.86 -13.69
C CYS A 126 -6.28 17.48 -14.80
N VAL A 127 -6.12 16.76 -15.91
CA VAL A 127 -5.22 17.14 -17.00
C VAL A 127 -5.98 17.17 -18.32
N GLY A 128 -5.97 18.32 -19.01
CA GLY A 128 -6.63 18.47 -20.31
C GLY A 128 -5.79 18.03 -21.49
N GLU A 129 -4.47 18.05 -21.34
CA GLU A 129 -3.52 17.65 -22.38
C GLU A 129 -2.25 17.05 -21.76
N LEU A 130 -1.59 16.17 -22.49
CA LEU A 130 -0.28 15.62 -22.18
C LEU A 130 0.72 15.98 -23.27
N GLY A 131 1.99 16.11 -22.87
CA GLY A 131 3.11 16.34 -23.74
C GLY A 131 3.54 17.80 -23.81
N ASP A 132 4.84 18.00 -23.75
CA ASP A 132 5.56 19.26 -23.90
C ASP A 132 6.18 19.41 -25.30
N TRP A 133 6.19 18.31 -26.05
CA TRP A 133 6.68 18.19 -27.45
C TRP A 133 5.56 17.97 -28.48
N GLY A 134 4.30 18.00 -28.05
CA GLY A 134 3.12 17.87 -28.89
C GLY A 134 1.83 18.05 -28.11
N TYR A 135 0.72 18.27 -28.82
CA TYR A 135 -0.60 18.41 -28.20
C TYR A 135 -1.34 17.08 -28.23
N PHE A 136 -1.55 16.50 -27.05
CA PHE A 136 -2.31 15.26 -26.86
C PHE A 136 -3.51 15.53 -25.95
N PRO A 137 -4.72 15.75 -26.47
CA PRO A 137 -5.89 16.03 -25.66
C PRO A 137 -6.29 14.80 -24.83
N THR A 138 -6.52 15.01 -23.55
CA THR A 138 -6.93 14.00 -22.57
C THR A 138 -8.22 14.39 -21.85
N PRO A 139 -9.34 14.56 -22.58
CA PRO A 139 -10.57 15.11 -21.98
C PRO A 139 -11.15 14.27 -20.84
N LYS A 140 -10.98 12.95 -20.86
CA LYS A 140 -11.42 12.06 -19.78
C LYS A 140 -10.55 12.18 -18.53
N ALA A 141 -9.29 12.61 -18.64
CA ALA A 141 -8.41 12.84 -17.51
C ALA A 141 -8.71 14.13 -16.74
N GLN A 142 -9.74 14.86 -17.08
CA GLN A 142 -10.25 15.97 -16.28
C GLN A 142 -10.98 15.52 -15.01
N MET A 143 -11.24 14.22 -14.87
CA MET A 143 -11.79 13.65 -13.64
C MET A 143 -13.01 14.41 -13.11
N GLN A 144 -13.95 14.81 -13.98
CA GLN A 144 -15.17 15.46 -13.54
C GLN A 144 -16.16 14.44 -12.98
N GLY A 145 -16.80 14.78 -11.87
CA GLY A 145 -17.74 13.91 -11.17
C GLY A 145 -17.48 13.85 -9.66
N THR A 146 -18.05 12.88 -9.01
CA THR A 146 -17.91 12.65 -7.57
C THR A 146 -17.00 11.46 -7.32
N TYR A 147 -15.98 11.66 -6.47
CA TYR A 147 -14.99 10.65 -6.11
C TYR A 147 -14.90 10.56 -4.60
N THR A 148 -14.99 9.35 -4.08
CA THR A 148 -14.74 9.04 -2.67
C THR A 148 -13.43 8.28 -2.58
N LEU A 149 -12.50 8.79 -1.78
CA LEU A 149 -11.11 8.36 -1.68
C LEU A 149 -10.79 8.00 -0.24
N SER A 150 -10.16 6.86 -0.02
CA SER A 150 -9.87 6.33 1.32
C SER A 150 -8.37 6.24 1.54
N TYR A 151 -7.93 6.69 2.71
CA TYR A 151 -6.56 6.61 3.20
C TYR A 151 -6.55 6.61 4.72
N GLU A 152 -5.43 6.23 5.32
CA GLU A 152 -5.30 6.24 6.77
C GLU A 152 -3.92 6.71 7.21
N ILE A 153 -3.85 7.22 8.41
CA ILE A 153 -2.61 7.68 9.06
C ILE A 153 -2.32 6.77 10.25
N LEU A 154 -1.12 6.20 10.27
CA LEU A 154 -0.62 5.33 11.33
C LEU A 154 0.65 5.96 11.94
N PRO A 155 0.57 6.61 13.09
CA PRO A 155 1.76 6.97 13.86
C PRO A 155 2.39 5.72 14.48
N PHE A 156 3.73 5.68 14.62
CA PHE A 156 4.45 4.58 15.21
C PHE A 156 5.73 5.06 15.92
N ALA A 157 6.22 4.27 16.87
CA ALA A 157 7.46 4.52 17.56
C ALA A 157 8.64 3.80 16.86
N ASP A 158 9.86 4.16 17.25
CA ASP A 158 11.05 3.42 16.81
C ASP A 158 10.93 1.94 17.15
N GLY A 159 11.38 1.09 16.20
CA GLY A 159 11.25 -0.36 16.26
C GLY A 159 9.94 -0.96 15.75
N GLU A 160 8.87 -0.15 15.56
CA GLU A 160 7.56 -0.64 15.09
C GLU A 160 7.39 -0.57 13.55
N ARG A 161 8.40 -0.13 12.81
CA ARG A 161 8.30 0.14 11.36
C ARG A 161 7.79 -1.04 10.54
N LEU A 162 8.27 -2.25 10.80
CA LEU A 162 7.87 -3.43 10.02
C LEU A 162 6.44 -3.88 10.36
N ASP A 163 6.01 -3.67 11.59
CA ASP A 163 4.62 -3.95 12.01
C ASP A 163 3.65 -3.01 11.30
N VAL A 164 3.97 -1.71 11.22
CA VAL A 164 3.08 -0.76 10.54
C VAL A 164 3.08 -0.93 9.02
N TYR A 165 4.14 -1.46 8.41
CA TYR A 165 4.09 -1.86 7.01
C TYR A 165 3.04 -2.96 6.80
N THR A 166 2.98 -3.95 7.70
CA THR A 166 1.96 -5.00 7.67
C THR A 166 0.55 -4.40 7.77
N LEU A 167 0.34 -3.43 8.67
CA LEU A 167 -0.95 -2.72 8.79
C LEU A 167 -1.28 -1.94 7.51
N GLY A 168 -0.30 -1.26 6.92
CA GLY A 168 -0.47 -0.56 5.63
C GLY A 168 -0.90 -1.49 4.49
N TYR A 169 -0.34 -2.70 4.42
CA TYR A 169 -0.78 -3.72 3.48
C TYR A 169 -2.17 -4.26 3.81
N GLN A 170 -2.50 -4.42 5.09
CA GLN A 170 -3.84 -4.87 5.52
C GLN A 170 -4.94 -3.87 5.14
N PHE A 171 -4.63 -2.58 5.07
CA PHE A 171 -5.58 -1.56 4.62
C PHE A 171 -6.08 -1.80 3.18
N GLN A 172 -5.33 -2.54 2.35
CA GLN A 172 -5.76 -2.91 1.00
C GLN A 172 -6.89 -3.97 1.00
N ASN A 173 -7.12 -4.64 2.14
CA ASN A 173 -8.03 -5.77 2.22
C ASN A 173 -9.20 -5.44 3.16
N GLU A 174 -10.37 -5.23 2.58
CA GLU A 174 -11.58 -4.98 3.36
C GLU A 174 -12.11 -6.28 3.99
N LEU A 175 -12.57 -6.17 5.23
CA LEU A 175 -13.29 -7.26 5.89
C LEU A 175 -14.68 -7.43 5.28
N MET A 176 -14.99 -8.65 4.87
CA MET A 176 -16.32 -8.97 4.34
C MET A 176 -17.22 -9.49 5.45
N ALA A 177 -18.40 -8.88 5.60
CA ALA A 177 -19.43 -9.33 6.51
C ALA A 177 -20.59 -9.94 5.73
N VAL A 178 -20.94 -11.18 6.05
CA VAL A 178 -22.08 -11.89 5.43
C VAL A 178 -23.11 -12.22 6.51
N PRO A 179 -24.31 -11.62 6.46
CA PRO A 179 -25.37 -11.97 7.40
C PRO A 179 -25.88 -13.40 7.14
N THR A 180 -26.13 -14.12 8.22
CA THR A 180 -26.68 -15.47 8.17
C THR A 180 -27.78 -15.65 9.22
N GLY A 181 -28.71 -16.58 8.98
CA GLY A 181 -29.71 -16.96 9.96
C GLY A 181 -29.15 -17.89 11.05
N ILE A 182 -29.97 -18.20 12.04
CA ILE A 182 -29.64 -19.19 13.07
C ILE A 182 -29.58 -20.56 12.41
N HIS A 183 -28.45 -21.23 12.49
CA HIS A 183 -28.23 -22.58 11.98
C HIS A 183 -27.29 -23.37 12.88
N THR A 184 -27.30 -24.68 12.76
CA THR A 184 -26.33 -25.55 13.42
C THR A 184 -25.04 -25.57 12.63
N GLY A 185 -23.90 -25.62 13.31
CA GLY A 185 -22.57 -25.70 12.71
C GLY A 185 -21.62 -26.54 13.56
N VAL A 186 -20.59 -27.07 12.92
CA VAL A 186 -19.54 -27.88 13.56
C VAL A 186 -18.22 -27.14 13.73
N ASN A 187 -18.12 -25.97 13.11
CA ASN A 187 -16.92 -25.12 13.23
C ASN A 187 -16.94 -24.31 14.49
N PRO A 188 -15.78 -24.01 15.12
CA PRO A 188 -15.68 -23.03 16.19
C PRO A 188 -16.07 -21.63 15.71
N GLN A 189 -16.32 -20.71 16.66
CA GLN A 189 -16.68 -19.32 16.35
C GLN A 189 -15.58 -18.58 15.59
N GLU A 190 -14.33 -18.94 15.86
CA GLU A 190 -13.15 -18.38 15.21
C GLU A 190 -12.30 -19.53 14.63
N LYS A 191 -11.88 -19.41 13.39
CA LYS A 191 -11.02 -20.39 12.72
C LYS A 191 -10.13 -19.75 11.68
N GLY A 192 -8.81 -19.90 11.86
CA GLY A 192 -7.83 -19.59 10.82
C GLY A 192 -7.79 -20.71 9.78
N PHE A 193 -7.90 -20.37 8.51
CA PHE A 193 -7.71 -21.32 7.42
C PHE A 193 -6.22 -21.54 7.14
N PHE A 194 -5.43 -20.49 7.20
CA PHE A 194 -3.99 -20.49 6.94
C PHE A 194 -3.30 -19.59 7.97
N ASN A 195 -2.54 -20.19 8.88
CA ASN A 195 -1.86 -19.47 9.96
C ASN A 195 -0.37 -19.40 9.70
N TRP A 196 0.17 -18.21 9.73
CA TRP A 196 1.59 -17.97 9.55
C TRP A 196 2.07 -16.75 10.37
N THR A 197 3.37 -16.70 10.62
CA THR A 197 4.06 -15.56 11.24
C THR A 197 5.32 -15.23 10.46
N GLY A 198 5.76 -13.98 10.52
CA GLY A 198 6.99 -13.52 9.85
C GLY A 198 7.05 -12.00 9.81
N GLU A 199 8.12 -11.44 10.38
CA GLU A 199 8.35 -10.01 10.40
C GLU A 199 9.01 -9.53 9.11
N GLY A 200 8.56 -8.40 8.54
CA GLY A 200 9.12 -7.84 7.30
C GLY A 200 8.79 -8.66 6.05
N VAL A 201 7.82 -9.55 6.15
CA VAL A 201 7.31 -10.34 5.03
C VAL A 201 5.86 -9.96 4.77
N ASN A 202 5.55 -9.66 3.53
CA ASN A 202 4.18 -9.36 3.09
C ASN A 202 3.53 -10.60 2.47
N PHE A 203 2.27 -10.83 2.84
CA PHE A 203 1.40 -11.80 2.17
C PHE A 203 0.87 -11.20 0.87
N SER A 204 1.30 -11.74 -0.27
CA SER A 204 0.98 -11.17 -1.59
C SER A 204 -0.28 -11.76 -2.22
N GLY A 205 -0.62 -13.00 -1.93
CA GLY A 205 -1.82 -13.60 -2.48
C GLY A 205 -1.98 -15.09 -2.20
N LEU A 206 -3.22 -15.52 -2.30
CA LEU A 206 -3.64 -16.92 -2.22
C LEU A 206 -4.61 -17.20 -3.35
N LYS A 207 -4.35 -18.24 -4.13
CA LYS A 207 -5.20 -18.65 -5.24
C LYS A 207 -5.13 -20.15 -5.50
N GLN A 208 -6.03 -20.68 -6.32
CA GLN A 208 -5.86 -22.00 -6.90
C GLN A 208 -4.76 -21.98 -7.97
N GLN A 209 -4.00 -23.07 -8.09
CA GLN A 209 -3.00 -23.26 -9.13
C GLN A 209 -3.62 -23.11 -10.52
N GLU A 210 -2.94 -22.45 -11.45
CA GLU A 210 -3.46 -22.16 -12.80
C GLU A 210 -3.79 -23.43 -13.58
N ASN A 211 -2.90 -24.42 -13.55
CA ASN A 211 -3.03 -25.68 -14.28
C ASN A 211 -3.13 -26.89 -13.34
N GLY A 212 -3.81 -26.73 -12.19
CA GLY A 212 -3.92 -27.78 -11.18
C GLY A 212 -4.96 -27.50 -10.12
N SER A 213 -4.93 -28.30 -9.05
CA SER A 213 -5.84 -28.18 -7.92
C SER A 213 -5.19 -27.67 -6.64
N ASP A 214 -3.87 -27.51 -6.62
CA ASP A 214 -3.13 -27.10 -5.43
C ASP A 214 -3.42 -25.63 -5.08
N ILE A 215 -3.30 -25.28 -3.81
CA ILE A 215 -3.44 -23.90 -3.35
C ILE A 215 -2.06 -23.25 -3.42
N MET A 216 -1.98 -22.13 -4.12
CA MET A 216 -0.76 -21.35 -4.26
C MET A 216 -0.80 -20.17 -3.32
N VAL A 217 0.25 -20.01 -2.52
CA VAL A 217 0.44 -18.89 -1.58
C VAL A 217 1.71 -18.16 -1.94
N ARG A 218 1.67 -16.82 -1.93
CA ARG A 218 2.84 -16.01 -2.26
C ARG A 218 3.16 -15.02 -1.16
N PHE A 219 4.45 -14.96 -0.80
CA PHE A 219 5.04 -14.05 0.16
C PHE A 219 6.14 -13.23 -0.49
N ILE A 220 6.41 -12.07 0.08
CA ILE A 220 7.49 -11.18 -0.36
C ILE A 220 8.23 -10.69 0.86
N ASN A 221 9.54 -10.90 0.91
CA ASN A 221 10.39 -10.22 1.87
C ASN A 221 10.60 -8.77 1.38
N VAL A 222 10.03 -7.79 2.08
CA VAL A 222 10.13 -6.36 1.70
C VAL A 222 11.33 -5.66 2.33
N THR A 223 12.28 -6.42 2.87
CA THR A 223 13.45 -5.90 3.60
C THR A 223 14.77 -6.30 2.96
N GLU A 224 15.84 -5.58 3.33
CA GLU A 224 17.22 -5.85 2.92
C GLU A 224 17.89 -7.01 3.67
N LEU A 225 17.21 -7.60 4.66
CA LEU A 225 17.73 -8.69 5.47
C LEU A 225 16.98 -9.99 5.15
N PRO A 226 17.64 -11.17 5.30
CA PRO A 226 16.92 -12.43 5.26
C PRO A 226 15.84 -12.46 6.36
N ARG A 227 14.66 -12.99 6.03
CA ARG A 227 13.52 -13.13 6.94
C ARG A 227 13.04 -14.56 6.96
N GLU A 228 12.57 -15.01 8.10
CA GLU A 228 11.96 -16.34 8.25
C GLU A 228 10.45 -16.20 8.40
N ILE A 229 9.72 -17.09 7.76
CA ILE A 229 8.30 -17.31 8.01
C ILE A 229 8.08 -18.68 8.60
N GLU A 230 7.14 -18.74 9.53
CA GLU A 230 6.67 -19.98 10.13
C GLU A 230 5.22 -20.20 9.72
N ILE A 231 4.91 -21.36 9.18
CA ILE A 231 3.57 -21.71 8.71
C ILE A 231 3.09 -22.91 9.48
N GLN A 232 1.97 -22.77 10.18
CA GLN A 232 1.37 -23.87 10.94
C GLN A 232 0.79 -24.92 10.01
N LYS A 233 1.25 -26.17 10.13
CA LYS A 233 0.63 -27.29 9.41
C LYS A 233 -0.81 -27.48 9.86
N GLN A 234 -1.74 -27.41 8.94
CA GLN A 234 -3.15 -27.70 9.17
C GLN A 234 -3.47 -29.15 8.76
N SER A 235 -4.54 -29.72 9.33
CA SER A 235 -4.94 -31.11 9.05
C SER A 235 -5.31 -31.41 7.60
N TRP A 236 -5.70 -30.37 6.85
CA TRP A 236 -6.05 -30.47 5.44
C TRP A 236 -4.85 -30.37 4.49
N MET A 237 -3.66 -30.03 4.98
CA MET A 237 -2.42 -29.93 4.20
C MET A 237 -1.73 -31.29 4.16
N GLU A 238 -1.73 -31.94 3.03
CA GLU A 238 -1.01 -33.20 2.82
C GLU A 238 0.48 -32.94 2.59
N LYS A 239 0.79 -31.95 1.74
CA LYS A 239 2.13 -31.58 1.33
C LYS A 239 2.27 -30.08 1.14
N MET A 240 3.42 -29.52 1.48
CA MET A 240 3.81 -28.16 1.08
C MET A 240 5.13 -28.21 0.32
N TYR A 241 5.28 -27.35 -0.68
CA TYR A 241 6.49 -27.30 -1.51
C TYR A 241 6.78 -25.88 -1.99
N LYS A 242 8.06 -25.58 -2.26
CA LYS A 242 8.45 -24.36 -2.97
C LYS A 242 8.14 -24.50 -4.44
N SER A 243 7.68 -23.40 -5.03
CA SER A 243 7.35 -23.29 -6.43
C SER A 243 8.04 -22.06 -7.06
N ASN A 244 8.17 -22.05 -8.38
CA ASN A 244 8.52 -20.84 -9.09
C ASN A 244 7.26 -19.98 -9.38
N VAL A 245 7.45 -18.82 -10.00
CA VAL A 245 6.35 -17.87 -10.29
C VAL A 245 5.33 -18.40 -11.30
N ILE A 246 5.69 -19.40 -12.11
CA ILE A 246 4.79 -20.10 -13.04
C ILE A 246 4.20 -21.39 -12.44
N GLU A 247 4.31 -21.55 -11.13
CA GLU A 247 3.66 -22.57 -10.31
C GLU A 247 4.14 -24.02 -10.56
N GLU A 248 5.37 -24.17 -11.03
CA GLU A 248 6.01 -25.48 -11.10
C GLU A 248 6.64 -25.85 -9.75
N GLU A 249 6.35 -27.06 -9.25
CA GLU A 249 6.96 -27.60 -8.04
C GLU A 249 8.49 -27.73 -8.18
N LYS A 250 9.24 -27.25 -7.18
CA LYS A 250 10.70 -27.30 -7.16
C LYS A 250 11.25 -28.13 -6.01
N GLU A 251 10.78 -27.89 -4.78
CA GLU A 251 11.35 -28.48 -3.57
C GLU A 251 10.25 -28.74 -2.55
N GLY A 252 10.12 -29.99 -2.07
CA GLY A 252 9.22 -30.33 -0.96
C GLY A 252 9.72 -29.74 0.36
N LEU A 253 8.81 -29.26 1.19
CA LEU A 253 9.09 -28.78 2.53
C LEU A 253 8.72 -29.82 3.57
N GLU A 254 9.51 -29.94 4.62
CA GLU A 254 9.26 -30.83 5.75
C GLU A 254 8.76 -30.03 6.96
N VAL A 255 7.84 -30.64 7.69
CA VAL A 255 7.34 -30.10 8.96
C VAL A 255 8.38 -30.41 10.06
N ARG A 256 8.75 -29.42 10.83
CA ARG A 256 9.65 -29.58 11.99
C ARG A 256 8.92 -30.21 13.19
N GLU A 257 9.65 -30.54 14.23
CA GLU A 257 9.13 -31.18 15.46
C GLU A 257 8.08 -30.30 16.19
N ASP A 258 8.12 -28.99 15.97
CA ASP A 258 7.16 -27.99 16.49
C ASP A 258 5.81 -27.96 15.72
N GLY A 259 5.68 -28.75 14.66
CA GLY A 259 4.50 -28.76 13.83
C GLY A 259 4.41 -27.64 12.79
N MET A 260 5.52 -26.91 12.58
CA MET A 260 5.59 -25.76 11.66
C MET A 260 6.47 -26.07 10.45
N TYR A 261 6.16 -25.43 9.34
CA TYR A 261 7.08 -25.27 8.22
C TYR A 261 7.87 -23.97 8.43
N HIS A 262 9.20 -24.05 8.37
CA HIS A 262 10.09 -22.90 8.48
C HIS A 262 10.72 -22.60 7.13
N VAL A 263 10.55 -21.40 6.63
CA VAL A 263 11.09 -20.99 5.32
C VAL A 263 11.81 -19.66 5.44
N VAL A 264 13.07 -19.65 5.07
CA VAL A 264 13.88 -18.42 5.03
C VAL A 264 13.77 -17.82 3.64
N LEU A 265 13.40 -16.54 3.57
CA LEU A 265 13.39 -15.71 2.38
C LEU A 265 14.65 -14.84 2.34
N LYS A 266 15.33 -14.82 1.20
CA LYS A 266 16.42 -13.87 0.96
C LYS A 266 15.89 -12.43 0.93
N PRO A 267 16.75 -11.41 1.04
CA PRO A 267 16.35 -10.02 0.82
C PRO A 267 15.57 -9.87 -0.50
N PHE A 268 14.42 -9.22 -0.44
CA PHE A 268 13.52 -8.95 -1.57
C PHE A 268 13.07 -10.19 -2.37
N GLU A 269 13.12 -11.37 -1.74
CA GLU A 269 12.69 -12.61 -2.40
C GLU A 269 11.17 -12.69 -2.48
N ILE A 270 10.69 -13.07 -3.66
CA ILE A 270 9.31 -13.49 -3.90
C ILE A 270 9.25 -15.01 -3.73
N LEU A 271 8.66 -15.47 -2.63
CA LEU A 271 8.45 -16.89 -2.34
C LEU A 271 7.07 -17.32 -2.79
N THR A 272 7.00 -18.35 -3.63
CA THR A 272 5.74 -19.02 -3.97
C THR A 272 5.74 -20.42 -3.39
N LEU A 273 4.69 -20.77 -2.64
CA LEU A 273 4.47 -22.07 -2.04
C LEU A 273 3.23 -22.73 -2.66
N GLY A 274 3.32 -24.01 -2.93
CA GLY A 274 2.18 -24.85 -3.29
C GLY A 274 1.76 -25.73 -2.11
N ILE A 275 0.46 -25.88 -1.91
CA ILE A 275 -0.15 -26.70 -0.85
C ILE A 275 -1.14 -27.67 -1.50
N ARG A 276 -0.95 -28.95 -1.22
CA ARG A 276 -1.83 -30.02 -1.67
C ARG A 276 -2.57 -30.62 -0.50
#